data_583b99380a3fed57fa5580616ebd891c
#
_entry.id   583b99380a3fed57fa5580616ebd891c
#
_cell.length_a   1.000
_cell.length_b   1.000
_cell.length_c   1.000
_cell.angle_alpha   90.00
_cell.angle_beta   90.00
_cell.angle_gamma   90.00
#
_symmetry.space_group_name_H-M   'P 1'
#
loop_
_entity.id
_entity.type
_entity.pdbx_description
1 polymer ?
#
loop_
_entity_poly.entity_id
_entity_poly.type
_entity_poly.pdbx_seq_one_letter_code
_entity_poly.pdbx_strand_id
1 'polypeptide(L)'
;MEIGWILIAIIAGLVLWVYGDFMLGRKKHLASAKTNTLPVRESNLAIFAEGPKLFDDLFSELKNAKQHIHILFYIVQDDKISQAFLSILKQKVKDGVEVRLMVDWVGSRLKRKTIKSLKAAGVEFAYSQMPKLPFLFYSSQVRNHRKITVIDGQIAYLGGFNIGEEYNNHDPKLSPWRDYHLKMTGEGVSDLQSEFLEDWHAAAKVNLLQNKAYFPALPKGKIRQQIVPTEGVLLEEMMSDLISNAKTSIFIGTPYFIPSKKVFNLLRDAIKRGVSVTVLVPLVSDHVLVKEASYPYLRTLIKD
;
A
#
# COMPACT_ATOMS: atom_id res chain seq x y z
N MET A 1 42.13 27.24 6.41
CA MET A 1 40.89 28.06 6.12
C MET A 1 40.23 27.69 4.80
N GLU A 2 40.98 27.52 3.70
CA GLU A 2 40.43 27.21 2.37
C GLU A 2 39.64 25.92 2.30
N ILE A 3 40.10 24.82 2.90
CA ILE A 3 39.42 23.53 2.92
C ILE A 3 38.04 23.64 3.61
N GLY A 4 37.92 24.47 4.67
CA GLY A 4 36.67 24.71 5.35
C GLY A 4 35.62 25.38 4.47
N TRP A 5 36.02 26.37 3.69
CA TRP A 5 35.13 27.07 2.74
C TRP A 5 34.70 26.17 1.59
N ILE A 6 35.60 25.29 1.10
CA ILE A 6 35.25 24.31 0.06
C ILE A 6 34.21 23.31 0.56
N LEU A 7 34.39 22.79 1.79
CA LEU A 7 33.40 21.88 2.41
C LEU A 7 32.02 22.56 2.59
N ILE A 8 32.01 23.79 3.07
CA ILE A 8 30.74 24.54 3.22
C ILE A 8 30.08 24.75 1.85
N ALA A 9 30.82 25.11 0.82
CA ALA A 9 30.29 25.28 -0.53
C ALA A 9 29.72 23.97 -1.10
N ILE A 10 30.39 22.84 -0.89
CA ILE A 10 29.90 21.52 -1.32
C ILE A 10 28.60 21.15 -0.58
N ILE A 11 28.54 21.36 0.74
CA ILE A 11 27.35 21.07 1.55
C ILE A 11 26.19 21.97 1.10
N ALA A 12 26.44 23.27 0.92
CA ALA A 12 25.42 24.20 0.44
C ALA A 12 24.90 23.81 -0.95
N GLY A 13 25.80 23.46 -1.87
CA GLY A 13 25.43 22.95 -3.20
C GLY A 13 24.59 21.69 -3.14
N LEU A 14 24.93 20.72 -2.27
CA LEU A 14 24.16 19.51 -2.05
C LEU A 14 22.76 19.80 -1.49
N VAL A 15 22.66 20.68 -0.50
CA VAL A 15 21.37 21.11 0.08
C VAL A 15 20.48 21.77 -0.97
N LEU A 16 21.04 22.67 -1.77
CA LEU A 16 20.30 23.35 -2.85
C LEU A 16 19.86 22.32 -3.93
N TRP A 17 20.71 21.38 -4.28
CA TRP A 17 20.35 20.32 -5.22
C TRP A 17 19.20 19.44 -4.68
N VAL A 18 19.31 18.96 -3.43
CA VAL A 18 18.25 18.15 -2.78
C VAL A 18 16.94 18.92 -2.72
N TYR A 19 17.00 20.19 -2.35
CA TYR A 19 15.82 21.07 -2.30
C TYR A 19 15.17 21.24 -3.69
N GLY A 20 15.97 21.57 -4.70
CA GLY A 20 15.49 21.72 -6.08
C GLY A 20 14.93 20.42 -6.66
N ASP A 21 15.63 19.30 -6.45
CA ASP A 21 15.18 17.96 -6.86
C ASP A 21 13.80 17.63 -6.23
N PHE A 22 13.67 17.85 -4.91
CA PHE A 22 12.42 17.60 -4.19
C PHE A 22 11.28 18.49 -4.71
N MET A 23 11.49 19.80 -4.82
CA MET A 23 10.43 20.74 -5.22
C MET A 23 9.96 20.49 -6.65
N LEU A 24 10.90 20.32 -7.58
CA LEU A 24 10.57 20.06 -8.99
C LEU A 24 9.99 18.67 -9.20
N GLY A 25 10.53 17.66 -8.52
CA GLY A 25 10.02 16.30 -8.56
C GLY A 25 8.58 16.22 -8.02
N ARG A 26 8.31 16.88 -6.88
CA ARG A 26 6.97 16.99 -6.31
C ARG A 26 6.00 17.71 -7.27
N LYS A 27 6.41 18.85 -7.83
CA LYS A 27 5.58 19.59 -8.80
C LYS A 27 5.21 18.72 -10.00
N LYS A 28 6.17 17.98 -10.55
CA LYS A 28 5.92 17.05 -11.66
C LYS A 28 4.98 15.92 -11.28
N HIS A 29 5.17 15.33 -10.10
CA HIS A 29 4.30 14.26 -9.58
C HIS A 29 2.85 14.76 -9.46
N LEU A 30 2.64 15.89 -8.78
CA LEU A 30 1.31 16.49 -8.61
C LEU A 30 0.61 16.77 -9.95
N ALA A 31 1.36 17.26 -10.94
CA ALA A 31 0.83 17.53 -12.28
C ALA A 31 0.52 16.28 -13.10
N SER A 32 1.14 15.14 -12.78
CA SER A 32 0.97 13.86 -13.49
C SER A 32 0.11 12.85 -12.76
N ALA A 33 -0.29 13.13 -11.52
CA ALA A 33 -1.12 12.24 -10.72
C ALA A 33 -2.49 12.04 -11.39
N LYS A 34 -2.89 10.80 -11.54
CA LYS A 34 -4.20 10.46 -12.07
C LYS A 34 -5.26 10.72 -10.99
N THR A 35 -6.28 11.47 -11.35
CA THR A 35 -7.42 11.79 -10.46
C THR A 35 -8.69 11.04 -10.86
N ASN A 36 -8.55 9.90 -11.55
CA ASN A 36 -9.68 9.14 -12.02
C ASN A 36 -10.41 8.51 -10.82
N THR A 37 -11.69 8.84 -10.69
CA THR A 37 -12.59 8.14 -9.77
C THR A 37 -13.08 6.86 -10.44
N LEU A 38 -12.83 5.73 -9.80
CA LEU A 38 -13.39 4.47 -10.23
C LEU A 38 -14.91 4.43 -9.91
N PRO A 39 -15.71 3.68 -10.67
CA PRO A 39 -17.15 3.63 -10.45
C PRO A 39 -17.50 2.91 -9.15
N VAL A 40 -18.70 3.14 -8.64
CA VAL A 40 -19.28 2.32 -7.58
C VAL A 40 -19.57 0.92 -8.15
N ARG A 41 -19.09 -0.11 -7.46
CA ARG A 41 -19.26 -1.52 -7.82
C ARG A 41 -20.10 -2.27 -6.79
N GLU A 42 -20.63 -3.40 -7.21
CA GLU A 42 -21.34 -4.35 -6.35
C GLU A 42 -20.49 -5.63 -6.19
N SER A 43 -19.99 -5.86 -4.96
CA SER A 43 -19.05 -6.95 -4.65
C SER A 43 -19.47 -7.69 -3.39
N ASN A 44 -18.92 -8.88 -3.15
CA ASN A 44 -18.95 -9.53 -1.85
C ASN A 44 -17.59 -9.32 -1.17
N LEU A 45 -17.61 -9.00 0.11
CA LEU A 45 -16.41 -8.69 0.90
C LEU A 45 -16.34 -9.60 2.12
N ALA A 46 -15.15 -10.13 2.39
CA ALA A 46 -14.80 -10.71 3.68
C ALA A 46 -13.65 -9.90 4.29
N ILE A 47 -13.68 -9.69 5.60
CA ILE A 47 -12.69 -8.88 6.33
C ILE A 47 -11.86 -9.79 7.22
N PHE A 48 -10.54 -9.70 7.09
CA PHE A 48 -9.57 -10.33 7.97
C PHE A 48 -8.92 -9.28 8.85
N ALA A 49 -8.99 -9.46 10.18
CA ALA A 49 -8.33 -8.61 11.17
C ALA A 49 -7.10 -9.29 11.80
N GLU A 50 -6.80 -10.51 11.41
CA GLU A 50 -5.74 -11.36 11.94
C GLU A 50 -4.92 -11.99 10.82
N GLY A 51 -3.61 -11.90 10.94
CA GLY A 51 -2.68 -12.46 9.93
C GLY A 51 -2.82 -13.95 9.67
N PRO A 52 -2.87 -14.82 10.71
CA PRO A 52 -3.00 -16.27 10.50
C PRO A 52 -4.20 -16.63 9.63
N LYS A 53 -5.37 -16.09 9.92
CA LYS A 53 -6.60 -16.35 9.14
C LYS A 53 -6.49 -15.84 7.70
N LEU A 54 -5.87 -14.65 7.53
CA LEU A 54 -5.63 -14.10 6.20
C LEU A 54 -4.68 -14.98 5.40
N PHE A 55 -3.54 -15.40 5.98
CA PHE A 55 -2.54 -16.18 5.23
C PHE A 55 -3.03 -17.59 4.91
N ASP A 56 -3.81 -18.22 5.79
CA ASP A 56 -4.44 -19.51 5.50
C ASP A 56 -5.39 -19.41 4.30
N ASP A 57 -6.26 -18.39 4.28
CA ASP A 57 -7.20 -18.17 3.17
C ASP A 57 -6.44 -17.76 1.88
N LEU A 58 -5.55 -16.78 1.94
CA LEU A 58 -4.78 -16.31 0.78
C LEU A 58 -3.94 -17.44 0.17
N PHE A 59 -3.22 -18.21 0.98
CA PHE A 59 -2.38 -19.30 0.47
C PHE A 59 -3.21 -20.45 -0.11
N SER A 60 -4.40 -20.68 0.42
CA SER A 60 -5.37 -21.63 -0.15
C SER A 60 -5.81 -21.17 -1.55
N GLU A 61 -6.22 -19.91 -1.69
CA GLU A 61 -6.65 -19.37 -2.99
C GLU A 61 -5.50 -19.33 -4.00
N LEU A 62 -4.29 -18.96 -3.58
CA LEU A 62 -3.12 -19.01 -4.46
C LEU A 62 -2.84 -20.42 -4.99
N LYS A 63 -2.97 -21.46 -4.16
CA LYS A 63 -2.81 -22.87 -4.58
C LYS A 63 -3.89 -23.29 -5.58
N ASN A 64 -5.09 -22.73 -5.49
CA ASN A 64 -6.23 -23.04 -6.35
C ASN A 64 -6.23 -22.27 -7.68
N ALA A 65 -5.39 -21.27 -7.87
CA ALA A 65 -5.28 -20.46 -9.07
C ALA A 65 -5.10 -21.32 -10.34
N LYS A 66 -5.73 -20.93 -11.46
CA LYS A 66 -5.74 -21.70 -12.71
C LYS A 66 -5.14 -20.95 -13.90
N GLN A 67 -5.20 -19.62 -13.91
CA GLN A 67 -4.81 -18.81 -15.08
C GLN A 67 -3.69 -17.83 -14.75
N HIS A 68 -3.90 -16.94 -13.78
CA HIS A 68 -2.90 -15.94 -13.42
C HIS A 68 -2.98 -15.52 -11.95
N ILE A 69 -1.85 -15.08 -11.43
CA ILE A 69 -1.68 -14.52 -10.10
C ILE A 69 -0.92 -13.21 -10.26
N HIS A 70 -1.55 -12.10 -9.89
CA HIS A 70 -0.97 -10.76 -9.88
C HIS A 70 -0.84 -10.26 -8.46
N ILE A 71 0.37 -9.93 -8.03
CA ILE A 71 0.68 -9.62 -6.63
C ILE A 71 1.52 -8.35 -6.53
N LEU A 72 1.07 -7.43 -5.69
CA LEU A 72 1.81 -6.26 -5.24
C LEU A 72 1.83 -6.21 -3.72
N PHE A 73 3.02 -6.18 -3.14
CA PHE A 73 3.22 -5.91 -1.72
C PHE A 73 4.27 -4.82 -1.49
N TYR A 74 4.08 -4.02 -0.45
CA TYR A 74 5.11 -3.09 0.00
C TYR A 74 6.29 -3.85 0.61
N ILE A 75 6.03 -4.76 1.56
CA ILE A 75 7.04 -5.61 2.20
C ILE A 75 6.76 -7.09 1.89
N VAL A 76 7.80 -7.78 1.43
CA VAL A 76 7.92 -9.23 1.51
C VAL A 76 9.23 -9.49 2.24
N GLN A 77 9.15 -10.14 3.42
CA GLN A 77 10.30 -10.48 4.23
C GLN A 77 11.09 -11.66 3.61
N ASP A 78 12.23 -12.02 4.21
CA ASP A 78 12.98 -13.22 3.80
C ASP A 78 12.98 -14.26 4.95
N ASP A 79 11.78 -14.54 5.48
CA ASP A 79 11.48 -15.42 6.61
C ASP A 79 10.70 -16.67 6.17
N LYS A 80 10.30 -17.54 7.11
CA LYS A 80 9.63 -18.81 6.80
C LYS A 80 8.26 -18.62 6.13
N ILE A 81 7.47 -17.65 6.59
CA ILE A 81 6.15 -17.35 5.99
C ILE A 81 6.34 -16.87 4.56
N SER A 82 7.27 -15.96 4.35
CA SER A 82 7.60 -15.47 3.00
C SER A 82 8.13 -16.59 2.10
N GLN A 83 8.98 -17.49 2.61
CA GLN A 83 9.47 -18.64 1.84
C GLN A 83 8.34 -19.62 1.46
N ALA A 84 7.37 -19.87 2.35
CA ALA A 84 6.18 -20.67 2.05
C ALA A 84 5.35 -20.01 0.93
N PHE A 85 5.08 -18.71 1.06
CA PHE A 85 4.40 -17.92 0.03
C PHE A 85 5.12 -18.01 -1.33
N LEU A 86 6.42 -17.72 -1.37
CA LEU A 86 7.20 -17.74 -2.61
C LEU A 86 7.31 -19.15 -3.22
N SER A 87 7.26 -20.19 -2.40
CA SER A 87 7.22 -21.58 -2.86
C SER A 87 5.93 -21.90 -3.58
N ILE A 88 4.79 -21.40 -3.10
CA ILE A 88 3.49 -21.51 -3.79
C ILE A 88 3.58 -20.86 -5.16
N LEU A 89 4.11 -19.65 -5.25
CA LEU A 89 4.24 -18.93 -6.53
C LEU A 89 5.09 -19.70 -7.54
N LYS A 90 6.23 -20.26 -7.12
CA LYS A 90 7.08 -21.08 -7.98
C LYS A 90 6.37 -22.36 -8.43
N GLN A 91 5.59 -22.99 -7.55
CA GLN A 91 4.82 -24.17 -7.92
C GLN A 91 3.74 -23.83 -8.93
N LYS A 92 3.02 -22.71 -8.75
CA LYS A 92 1.98 -22.28 -9.69
C LYS A 92 2.51 -21.99 -11.09
N VAL A 93 3.72 -21.45 -11.22
CA VAL A 93 4.37 -21.32 -12.54
C VAL A 93 4.61 -22.70 -13.18
N LYS A 94 5.06 -23.70 -12.41
CA LYS A 94 5.22 -25.08 -12.91
C LYS A 94 3.88 -25.71 -13.34
N ASP A 95 2.80 -25.30 -12.70
CA ASP A 95 1.43 -25.73 -13.04
C ASP A 95 0.86 -25.01 -14.27
N GLY A 96 1.66 -24.12 -14.91
CA GLY A 96 1.27 -23.36 -16.10
C GLY A 96 0.52 -22.05 -15.80
N VAL A 97 0.47 -21.59 -14.55
CA VAL A 97 -0.16 -20.33 -14.15
C VAL A 97 0.81 -19.16 -14.38
N GLU A 98 0.34 -18.06 -14.98
CA GLU A 98 1.11 -16.83 -15.10
C GLU A 98 1.23 -16.15 -13.72
N VAL A 99 2.46 -15.91 -13.25
CA VAL A 99 2.69 -15.29 -11.93
C VAL A 99 3.51 -14.02 -12.07
N ARG A 100 2.93 -12.88 -11.65
CA ARG A 100 3.57 -11.57 -11.56
C ARG A 100 3.68 -11.12 -10.12
N LEU A 101 4.90 -10.94 -9.66
CA LEU A 101 5.19 -10.44 -8.32
C LEU A 101 5.87 -9.07 -8.42
N MET A 102 5.23 -8.06 -7.87
CA MET A 102 5.78 -6.72 -7.72
C MET A 102 5.94 -6.38 -6.25
N VAL A 103 7.09 -5.80 -5.88
CA VAL A 103 7.37 -5.36 -4.52
C VAL A 103 7.96 -3.95 -4.56
N ASP A 104 7.77 -3.18 -3.48
CA ASP A 104 8.41 -1.86 -3.39
C ASP A 104 9.94 -2.01 -3.26
N TRP A 105 10.67 -1.15 -3.95
CA TRP A 105 12.14 -1.23 -4.01
C TRP A 105 12.79 -1.00 -2.63
N VAL A 106 12.24 -0.12 -1.80
CA VAL A 106 12.75 0.17 -0.43
C VAL A 106 12.17 -0.80 0.60
N GLY A 107 10.86 -1.09 0.49
CA GLY A 107 10.13 -1.90 1.47
C GLY A 107 10.53 -3.37 1.46
N SER A 108 10.79 -3.94 0.28
CA SER A 108 11.13 -5.36 0.14
C SER A 108 12.43 -5.74 0.87
N ARG A 109 12.39 -6.87 1.57
CA ARG A 109 13.55 -7.48 2.25
C ARG A 109 14.09 -8.71 1.55
N LEU A 110 13.58 -9.02 0.36
CA LEU A 110 14.00 -10.18 -0.42
C LEU A 110 15.47 -10.09 -0.83
N LYS A 111 16.23 -11.13 -0.56
CA LYS A 111 17.63 -11.23 -0.96
C LYS A 111 17.74 -11.43 -2.48
N ARG A 112 18.83 -10.94 -3.06
CA ARG A 112 19.12 -11.12 -4.50
C ARG A 112 19.06 -12.59 -4.96
N LYS A 113 19.51 -13.53 -4.09
CA LYS A 113 19.44 -14.97 -4.36
C LYS A 113 18.01 -15.46 -4.50
N THR A 114 17.12 -15.03 -3.62
CA THR A 114 15.68 -15.35 -3.64
C THR A 114 15.02 -14.84 -4.92
N ILE A 115 15.29 -13.58 -5.29
CA ILE A 115 14.77 -12.98 -6.53
C ILE A 115 15.28 -13.72 -7.77
N LYS A 116 16.58 -14.09 -7.82
CA LYS A 116 17.13 -14.90 -8.91
C LYS A 116 16.42 -16.26 -9.02
N SER A 117 16.15 -16.92 -7.87
CA SER A 117 15.44 -18.19 -7.82
C SER A 117 13.99 -18.07 -8.31
N LEU A 118 13.29 -16.97 -7.99
CA LEU A 118 11.93 -16.70 -8.49
C LEU A 118 11.93 -16.53 -10.01
N LYS A 119 12.82 -15.69 -10.54
CA LYS A 119 12.95 -15.46 -11.99
C LYS A 119 13.35 -16.73 -12.73
N ALA A 120 14.26 -17.52 -12.20
CA ALA A 120 14.66 -18.80 -12.79
C ALA A 120 13.53 -19.84 -12.78
N ALA A 121 12.58 -19.74 -11.86
CA ALA A 121 11.38 -20.56 -11.83
C ALA A 121 10.26 -20.05 -12.77
N GLY A 122 10.46 -18.90 -13.44
CA GLY A 122 9.50 -18.32 -14.38
C GLY A 122 8.54 -17.28 -13.76
N VAL A 123 8.75 -16.89 -12.49
CA VAL A 123 7.98 -15.79 -11.90
C VAL A 123 8.43 -14.48 -12.52
N GLU A 124 7.52 -13.74 -13.13
CA GLU A 124 7.76 -12.37 -13.58
C GLU A 124 7.87 -11.46 -12.36
N PHE A 125 9.02 -10.79 -12.20
CA PHE A 125 9.33 -9.99 -11.01
C PHE A 125 9.70 -8.56 -11.40
N ALA A 126 9.09 -7.58 -10.73
CA ALA A 126 9.43 -6.16 -10.86
C ALA A 126 9.54 -5.47 -9.50
N TYR A 127 10.36 -4.43 -9.44
CA TYR A 127 10.32 -3.46 -8.35
C TYR A 127 9.44 -2.27 -8.72
N SER A 128 8.49 -1.91 -7.85
CA SER A 128 7.79 -0.64 -7.97
C SER A 128 8.64 0.50 -7.36
N GLN A 129 8.43 1.70 -7.86
CA GLN A 129 8.99 2.96 -7.34
C GLN A 129 10.53 2.92 -7.15
N MET A 130 11.25 2.42 -8.15
CA MET A 130 12.70 2.57 -8.20
C MET A 130 13.07 4.06 -8.36
N PRO A 131 14.13 4.53 -7.68
CA PRO A 131 14.66 5.88 -7.89
C PRO A 131 15.01 6.12 -9.36
N LYS A 132 14.65 7.29 -9.89
CA LYS A 132 14.86 7.63 -11.31
C LYS A 132 15.23 9.08 -11.51
N LEU A 133 16.06 9.33 -12.53
CA LEU A 133 16.39 10.67 -12.99
C LEU A 133 15.18 11.32 -13.72
N PRO A 134 15.12 12.64 -13.74
CA PRO A 134 16.06 13.60 -13.18
C PRO A 134 15.90 13.86 -11.68
N PHE A 135 14.82 13.41 -11.04
CA PHE A 135 14.47 13.69 -9.65
C PHE A 135 14.80 12.50 -8.75
N LEU A 136 16.09 12.24 -8.58
CA LEU A 136 16.59 11.06 -7.88
C LEU A 136 16.20 11.06 -6.40
N PHE A 137 16.40 12.18 -5.70
CA PHE A 137 16.05 12.28 -4.28
C PHE A 137 14.53 12.18 -4.10
N TYR A 138 13.75 12.97 -4.85
CA TYR A 138 12.29 12.92 -4.77
C TYR A 138 11.74 11.52 -5.07
N SER A 139 12.16 10.90 -6.17
CA SER A 139 11.67 9.57 -6.56
C SER A 139 12.07 8.47 -5.58
N SER A 140 13.17 8.64 -4.83
CA SER A 140 13.54 7.72 -3.74
C SER A 140 12.61 7.82 -2.53
N GLN A 141 11.86 8.91 -2.37
CA GLN A 141 10.86 9.10 -1.30
C GLN A 141 9.47 8.59 -1.70
N VAL A 142 9.18 8.48 -3.00
CA VAL A 142 7.88 7.97 -3.47
C VAL A 142 7.82 6.47 -3.28
N ARG A 143 6.84 5.99 -2.51
CA ARG A 143 6.66 4.58 -2.18
C ARG A 143 5.32 4.07 -2.68
N ASN A 144 5.28 2.81 -3.13
CA ASN A 144 4.02 2.12 -3.41
C ASN A 144 3.65 1.25 -2.20
N HIS A 145 2.75 1.75 -1.37
CA HIS A 145 2.36 1.10 -0.12
C HIS A 145 1.12 0.20 -0.28
N ARG A 146 0.64 -0.02 -1.51
CA ARG A 146 -0.49 -0.91 -1.79
C ARG A 146 -0.13 -2.36 -1.51
N LYS A 147 -1.11 -3.15 -1.07
CA LYS A 147 -1.04 -4.59 -0.98
C LYS A 147 -2.24 -5.13 -1.73
N ILE A 148 -2.00 -5.58 -2.95
CA ILE A 148 -3.02 -6.08 -3.87
C ILE A 148 -2.62 -7.48 -4.31
N THR A 149 -3.55 -8.43 -4.24
CA THR A 149 -3.41 -9.74 -4.90
C THR A 149 -4.66 -9.97 -5.73
N VAL A 150 -4.49 -10.31 -7.00
CA VAL A 150 -5.60 -10.71 -7.87
C VAL A 150 -5.32 -12.11 -8.41
N ILE A 151 -6.30 -13.00 -8.30
CA ILE A 151 -6.22 -14.40 -8.68
C ILE A 151 -7.28 -14.66 -9.75
N ASP A 152 -6.85 -15.08 -10.94
CA ASP A 152 -7.67 -15.43 -12.10
C ASP A 152 -8.66 -14.31 -12.52
N GLY A 153 -8.43 -13.06 -12.10
CA GLY A 153 -9.35 -11.94 -12.30
C GLY A 153 -10.70 -12.10 -11.57
N GLN A 154 -10.82 -13.07 -10.67
CA GLN A 154 -12.08 -13.44 -10.00
C GLN A 154 -12.09 -13.15 -8.50
N ILE A 155 -10.93 -13.25 -7.86
CA ILE A 155 -10.75 -13.01 -6.44
C ILE A 155 -9.67 -11.95 -6.29
N ALA A 156 -9.93 -10.96 -5.43
CA ALA A 156 -8.92 -9.96 -5.09
C ALA A 156 -8.76 -9.82 -3.58
N TYR A 157 -7.56 -9.45 -3.16
CA TYR A 157 -7.23 -9.06 -1.80
C TYR A 157 -6.67 -7.66 -1.79
N LEU A 158 -7.07 -6.86 -0.81
CA LEU A 158 -6.61 -5.49 -0.60
C LEU A 158 -6.55 -5.18 0.90
N GLY A 159 -5.45 -4.63 1.40
CA GLY A 159 -5.42 -4.23 2.82
C GLY A 159 -4.06 -3.80 3.35
N GLY A 160 -3.89 -3.92 4.67
CA GLY A 160 -2.72 -3.41 5.38
C GLY A 160 -1.62 -4.45 5.63
N PHE A 161 -1.95 -5.74 5.72
CA PHE A 161 -0.97 -6.80 5.98
C PHE A 161 0.06 -6.94 4.84
N ASN A 162 1.33 -7.01 5.20
CA ASN A 162 2.42 -7.45 4.31
C ASN A 162 2.70 -8.95 4.49
N ILE A 163 3.72 -9.49 3.81
CA ILE A 163 4.10 -10.90 3.93
C ILE A 163 5.34 -11.02 4.82
N GLY A 164 5.17 -11.68 5.98
CA GLY A 164 6.23 -11.89 6.96
C GLY A 164 5.72 -12.49 8.27
N GLU A 165 6.66 -13.03 9.07
CA GLU A 165 6.35 -13.68 10.36
C GLU A 165 5.75 -12.69 11.38
N GLU A 166 6.14 -11.43 11.36
CA GLU A 166 5.59 -10.37 12.22
C GLU A 166 4.07 -10.21 12.02
N TYR A 167 3.61 -10.29 10.77
CA TYR A 167 2.18 -10.19 10.44
C TYR A 167 1.39 -11.46 10.76
N ASN A 168 2.08 -12.59 11.00
CA ASN A 168 1.48 -13.88 11.34
C ASN A 168 1.54 -14.20 12.85
N ASN A 169 1.73 -13.18 13.68
CA ASN A 169 1.85 -13.31 15.14
C ASN A 169 3.02 -14.18 15.61
N HIS A 170 4.09 -14.30 14.82
CA HIS A 170 5.30 -15.03 15.19
C HIS A 170 6.37 -14.13 15.82
N ASP A 171 6.19 -12.80 15.80
CA ASP A 171 7.04 -11.87 16.53
C ASP A 171 6.47 -11.61 17.94
N PRO A 172 7.12 -12.05 19.03
CA PRO A 172 6.60 -11.91 20.39
C PRO A 172 6.49 -10.46 20.87
N LYS A 173 7.20 -9.51 20.21
CA LYS A 173 7.17 -8.08 20.60
C LYS A 173 6.02 -7.34 19.94
N LEU A 174 5.60 -7.77 18.74
CA LEU A 174 4.58 -7.11 17.94
C LEU A 174 3.25 -7.90 17.88
N SER A 175 3.19 -9.08 18.54
CA SER A 175 1.98 -9.89 18.58
C SER A 175 1.05 -9.47 19.74
N PRO A 176 -0.28 -9.52 19.52
CA PRO A 176 -0.95 -9.83 18.28
C PRO A 176 -0.92 -8.65 17.31
N TRP A 177 -0.49 -8.90 16.06
CA TRP A 177 -0.56 -7.87 15.00
C TRP A 177 -2.01 -7.67 14.57
N ARG A 178 -2.47 -6.43 14.57
CA ARG A 178 -3.82 -6.04 14.14
C ARG A 178 -3.75 -5.11 12.96
N ASP A 179 -4.44 -5.49 11.90
CA ASP A 179 -4.65 -4.69 10.69
C ASP A 179 -5.94 -5.17 10.01
N TYR A 180 -6.29 -4.59 8.89
CA TYR A 180 -7.44 -5.04 8.11
C TYR A 180 -7.03 -5.38 6.69
N HIS A 181 -7.55 -6.51 6.21
CA HIS A 181 -7.39 -6.97 4.84
C HIS A 181 -8.73 -7.49 4.32
N LEU A 182 -9.07 -7.11 3.11
CA LEU A 182 -10.30 -7.50 2.46
C LEU A 182 -10.01 -8.61 1.46
N LYS A 183 -10.88 -9.61 1.40
CA LYS A 183 -11.07 -10.49 0.26
C LYS A 183 -12.30 -10.03 -0.48
N MET A 184 -12.24 -9.91 -1.79
CA MET A 184 -13.27 -9.40 -2.65
C MET A 184 -13.57 -10.39 -3.78
N THR A 185 -14.85 -10.58 -4.08
CA THR A 185 -15.35 -11.21 -5.31
C THR A 185 -16.43 -10.33 -5.93
N GLY A 186 -16.65 -10.44 -7.23
CA GLY A 186 -17.61 -9.61 -7.96
C GLY A 186 -16.95 -8.40 -8.66
N GLU A 187 -17.75 -7.45 -9.07
CA GLU A 187 -17.37 -6.39 -10.03
C GLU A 187 -16.10 -5.61 -9.65
N GLY A 188 -15.88 -5.34 -8.35
CA GLY A 188 -14.73 -4.56 -7.87
C GLY A 188 -13.36 -5.22 -8.07
N VAL A 189 -13.32 -6.52 -8.36
CA VAL A 189 -12.06 -7.22 -8.67
C VAL A 189 -11.41 -6.62 -9.91
N SER A 190 -12.21 -6.23 -10.91
CA SER A 190 -11.69 -5.62 -12.14
C SER A 190 -11.00 -4.28 -11.90
N ASP A 191 -11.44 -3.52 -10.89
CA ASP A 191 -10.83 -2.25 -10.53
C ASP A 191 -9.44 -2.49 -9.88
N LEU A 192 -9.33 -3.46 -8.96
CA LEU A 192 -8.04 -3.85 -8.36
C LEU A 192 -7.08 -4.48 -9.38
N GLN A 193 -7.62 -5.24 -10.34
CA GLN A 193 -6.84 -5.77 -11.46
C GLN A 193 -6.26 -4.62 -12.31
N SER A 194 -7.06 -3.60 -12.60
CA SER A 194 -6.60 -2.42 -13.35
C SER A 194 -5.51 -1.67 -12.59
N GLU A 195 -5.68 -1.43 -11.29
CA GLU A 195 -4.66 -0.78 -10.45
C GLU A 195 -3.34 -1.55 -10.42
N PHE A 196 -3.40 -2.88 -10.27
CA PHE A 196 -2.18 -3.70 -10.36
C PHE A 196 -1.51 -3.56 -11.73
N LEU A 197 -2.26 -3.65 -12.83
CA LEU A 197 -1.71 -3.62 -14.18
C LEU A 197 -1.15 -2.24 -14.55
N GLU A 198 -1.72 -1.15 -14.03
CA GLU A 198 -1.15 0.19 -14.16
C GLU A 198 0.20 0.30 -13.44
N ASP A 199 0.27 -0.16 -12.19
CA ASP A 199 1.51 -0.22 -11.44
C ASP A 199 2.55 -1.14 -12.12
N TRP A 200 2.11 -2.28 -12.65
CA TRP A 200 2.97 -3.19 -13.42
C TRP A 200 3.53 -2.54 -14.68
N HIS A 201 2.67 -1.84 -15.43
CA HIS A 201 3.12 -1.10 -16.61
C HIS A 201 4.15 -0.03 -16.26
N ALA A 202 3.92 0.71 -15.18
CA ALA A 202 4.87 1.72 -14.70
C ALA A 202 6.22 1.11 -14.30
N ALA A 203 6.24 -0.09 -13.71
CA ALA A 203 7.43 -0.78 -13.20
C ALA A 203 8.16 -1.60 -14.28
N ALA A 204 7.45 -2.46 -14.99
CA ALA A 204 7.99 -3.44 -15.94
C ALA A 204 8.01 -2.96 -17.39
N LYS A 205 7.33 -1.82 -17.71
CA LYS A 205 7.16 -1.28 -19.08
C LYS A 205 6.38 -2.19 -20.03
N VAL A 206 5.59 -3.09 -19.50
CA VAL A 206 4.71 -4.00 -20.24
C VAL A 206 3.26 -3.60 -19.97
N ASN A 207 2.54 -3.16 -21.02
CA ASN A 207 1.14 -2.79 -20.90
C ASN A 207 0.24 -4.01 -21.15
N LEU A 208 -0.47 -4.43 -20.11
CA LEU A 208 -1.37 -5.58 -20.12
C LEU A 208 -2.84 -5.19 -19.87
N LEU A 209 -3.15 -3.90 -19.76
CA LEU A 209 -4.49 -3.40 -19.49
C LEU A 209 -5.55 -3.79 -20.53
N GLN A 210 -5.13 -4.05 -21.76
CA GLN A 210 -6.04 -4.44 -22.84
C GLN A 210 -6.22 -5.96 -22.97
N ASN A 211 -5.53 -6.75 -22.15
CA ASN A 211 -5.67 -8.21 -22.18
C ASN A 211 -6.99 -8.64 -21.51
N LYS A 212 -7.98 -8.96 -22.34
CA LYS A 212 -9.32 -9.35 -21.87
C LYS A 212 -9.33 -10.62 -21.00
N ALA A 213 -8.30 -11.48 -21.09
CA ALA A 213 -8.21 -12.67 -20.25
C ALA A 213 -8.07 -12.33 -18.76
N TYR A 214 -7.58 -11.14 -18.41
CA TYR A 214 -7.46 -10.69 -17.02
C TYR A 214 -8.73 -10.06 -16.46
N PHE A 215 -9.75 -9.86 -17.31
CA PHE A 215 -11.00 -9.18 -16.96
C PHE A 215 -12.22 -10.05 -17.32
N PRO A 216 -12.40 -11.20 -16.66
CA PRO A 216 -13.61 -12.01 -16.88
C PRO A 216 -14.85 -11.24 -16.46
N ALA A 217 -16.00 -11.60 -17.04
CA ALA A 217 -17.27 -11.09 -16.59
C ALA A 217 -17.57 -11.62 -15.17
N LEU A 218 -17.85 -10.72 -14.25
CA LEU A 218 -18.07 -11.05 -12.84
C LEU A 218 -19.51 -10.76 -12.42
N PRO A 219 -20.10 -11.62 -11.57
CA PRO A 219 -21.43 -11.37 -11.04
C PRO A 219 -21.39 -10.17 -10.07
N LYS A 220 -22.53 -9.51 -9.94
CA LYS A 220 -22.73 -8.50 -8.89
C LYS A 220 -22.75 -9.15 -7.52
N GLY A 221 -22.15 -8.46 -6.55
CA GLY A 221 -22.21 -8.84 -5.14
C GLY A 221 -23.32 -8.09 -4.40
N LYS A 222 -23.29 -8.19 -3.06
CA LYS A 222 -24.32 -7.61 -2.19
C LYS A 222 -23.92 -6.26 -1.58
N ILE A 223 -22.63 -5.89 -1.66
CA ILE A 223 -22.08 -4.70 -1.00
C ILE A 223 -21.67 -3.69 -2.06
N ARG A 224 -22.24 -2.49 -1.97
CA ARG A 224 -21.79 -1.36 -2.79
C ARG A 224 -20.50 -0.80 -2.21
N GLN A 225 -19.49 -0.66 -3.04
CA GLN A 225 -18.19 -0.13 -2.65
C GLN A 225 -17.56 0.66 -3.80
N GLN A 226 -16.62 1.51 -3.47
CA GLN A 226 -15.83 2.26 -4.43
C GLN A 226 -14.35 2.22 -4.02
N ILE A 227 -13.49 1.91 -4.97
CA ILE A 227 -12.04 2.01 -4.81
C ILE A 227 -11.61 3.40 -5.22
N VAL A 228 -10.81 4.06 -4.40
CA VAL A 228 -10.30 5.41 -4.67
C VAL A 228 -8.77 5.36 -4.65
N PRO A 229 -8.12 5.26 -5.80
CA PRO A 229 -6.67 5.39 -5.89
C PRO A 229 -6.26 6.81 -5.54
N THR A 230 -5.39 6.98 -4.54
CA THR A 230 -5.04 8.32 -4.04
C THR A 230 -3.77 8.89 -4.66
N GLU A 231 -2.94 8.07 -5.28
CA GLU A 231 -1.66 8.47 -5.92
C GLU A 231 -0.75 9.34 -5.02
N GLY A 232 -0.97 9.30 -3.69
CA GLY A 232 -0.29 10.17 -2.73
C GLY A 232 -0.73 11.65 -2.79
N VAL A 233 -1.76 11.99 -3.55
CA VAL A 233 -2.22 13.36 -3.80
C VAL A 233 -3.62 13.60 -3.28
N LEU A 234 -4.54 12.66 -3.51
CA LEU A 234 -5.97 12.84 -3.23
C LEU A 234 -6.38 12.52 -1.79
N LEU A 235 -5.48 11.91 -0.99
CA LEU A 235 -5.83 11.41 0.35
C LEU A 235 -6.34 12.52 1.28
N GLU A 236 -5.68 13.69 1.29
CA GLU A 236 -6.08 14.79 2.17
C GLU A 236 -7.45 15.36 1.78
N GLU A 237 -7.74 15.47 0.49
CA GLU A 237 -9.04 15.95 0.01
C GLU A 237 -10.16 14.96 0.35
N MET A 238 -9.97 13.68 0.07
CA MET A 238 -10.92 12.64 0.40
C MET A 238 -11.21 12.57 1.90
N MET A 239 -10.17 12.61 2.75
CA MET A 239 -10.34 12.66 4.21
C MET A 239 -11.08 13.94 4.64
N SER A 240 -10.76 15.09 4.03
CA SER A 240 -11.43 16.35 4.32
C SER A 240 -12.92 16.29 4.03
N ASP A 241 -13.30 15.71 2.89
CA ASP A 241 -14.70 15.57 2.50
C ASP A 241 -15.46 14.62 3.43
N LEU A 242 -14.87 13.47 3.78
CA LEU A 242 -15.48 12.52 4.71
C LEU A 242 -15.71 13.15 6.10
N ILE A 243 -14.72 13.85 6.65
CA ILE A 243 -14.80 14.49 7.97
C ILE A 243 -15.80 15.66 7.95
N SER A 244 -15.80 16.46 6.89
CA SER A 244 -16.72 17.60 6.77
C SER A 244 -18.19 17.16 6.68
N ASN A 245 -18.44 16.03 6.04
CA ASN A 245 -19.80 15.50 5.83
C ASN A 245 -20.27 14.58 6.97
N ALA A 246 -19.41 14.22 7.92
CA ALA A 246 -19.80 13.40 9.07
C ALA A 246 -20.86 14.11 9.94
N LYS A 247 -21.93 13.36 10.32
CA LYS A 247 -23.07 13.88 11.08
C LYS A 247 -23.12 13.37 12.53
N THR A 248 -22.68 12.15 12.78
CA THR A 248 -22.84 11.48 14.09
C THR A 248 -21.52 11.02 14.71
N SER A 249 -20.71 10.30 13.96
CA SER A 249 -19.48 9.72 14.48
C SER A 249 -18.40 9.55 13.44
N ILE A 250 -17.14 9.64 13.88
CA ILE A 250 -15.93 9.36 13.14
C ILE A 250 -15.09 8.40 13.97
N PHE A 251 -14.71 7.26 13.38
CA PHE A 251 -13.78 6.30 13.99
C PHE A 251 -12.51 6.24 13.16
N ILE A 252 -11.36 6.47 13.79
CA ILE A 252 -10.05 6.46 13.17
C ILE A 252 -9.19 5.41 13.85
N GLY A 253 -8.83 4.34 13.15
CA GLY A 253 -7.82 3.37 13.57
C GLY A 253 -6.52 3.64 12.83
N THR A 254 -5.45 3.99 13.54
CA THR A 254 -4.17 4.28 12.91
C THR A 254 -3.00 4.03 13.86
N PRO A 255 -1.88 3.44 13.39
CA PRO A 255 -0.68 3.34 14.22
C PRO A 255 0.01 4.70 14.42
N TYR A 256 -0.26 5.69 13.55
CA TYR A 256 0.45 6.97 13.49
C TYR A 256 -0.54 8.12 13.30
N PHE A 257 -1.06 8.66 14.41
CA PHE A 257 -2.01 9.77 14.35
C PHE A 257 -1.27 11.11 14.22
N ILE A 258 -0.83 11.41 13.00
CA ILE A 258 -0.14 12.66 12.63
C ILE A 258 -0.88 13.28 11.45
N PRO A 259 -2.08 13.83 11.66
CA PRO A 259 -2.87 14.43 10.59
C PRO A 259 -2.22 15.71 10.06
N SER A 260 -2.50 16.07 8.80
CA SER A 260 -2.17 17.40 8.30
C SER A 260 -2.95 18.48 9.09
N LYS A 261 -2.44 19.71 9.06
CA LYS A 261 -3.12 20.85 9.74
C LYS A 261 -4.57 21.00 9.28
N LYS A 262 -4.86 20.78 7.99
CA LYS A 262 -6.21 20.86 7.43
C LYS A 262 -7.12 19.78 8.03
N VAL A 263 -6.71 18.52 7.95
CA VAL A 263 -7.46 17.37 8.50
C VAL A 263 -7.65 17.51 10.01
N PHE A 264 -6.64 17.94 10.74
CA PHE A 264 -6.72 18.15 12.18
C PHE A 264 -7.75 19.22 12.57
N ASN A 265 -7.75 20.36 11.88
CA ASN A 265 -8.73 21.42 12.13
C ASN A 265 -10.15 20.95 11.81
N LEU A 266 -10.35 20.20 10.72
CA LEU A 266 -11.66 19.64 10.37
C LEU A 266 -12.19 18.64 11.42
N LEU A 267 -11.31 17.84 12.05
CA LEU A 267 -11.69 16.96 13.16
C LEU A 267 -12.17 17.79 14.37
N ARG A 268 -11.46 18.84 14.74
CA ARG A 268 -11.86 19.76 15.81
C ARG A 268 -13.20 20.45 15.51
N ASP A 269 -13.38 20.87 14.27
CA ASP A 269 -14.66 21.48 13.84
C ASP A 269 -15.81 20.45 13.80
N ALA A 270 -15.52 19.16 13.51
CA ALA A 270 -16.49 18.08 13.63
C ALA A 270 -16.93 17.89 15.12
N ILE A 271 -16.00 17.90 16.06
CA ILE A 271 -16.30 17.84 17.51
C ILE A 271 -17.20 19.01 17.91
N LYS A 272 -16.88 20.25 17.50
CA LYS A 272 -17.73 21.44 17.76
C LYS A 272 -19.14 21.32 17.19
N ARG A 273 -19.31 20.58 16.08
CA ARG A 273 -20.64 20.28 15.49
C ARG A 273 -21.39 19.18 16.26
N GLY A 274 -20.81 18.59 17.29
CA GLY A 274 -21.39 17.50 18.06
C GLY A 274 -21.15 16.11 17.48
N VAL A 275 -20.21 15.97 16.53
CA VAL A 275 -19.81 14.67 15.99
C VAL A 275 -18.86 13.97 16.98
N SER A 276 -19.19 12.74 17.37
CA SER A 276 -18.31 11.92 18.22
C SER A 276 -17.07 11.49 17.44
N VAL A 277 -15.88 11.81 17.94
CA VAL A 277 -14.61 11.42 17.31
C VAL A 277 -13.86 10.44 18.20
N THR A 278 -13.64 9.23 17.72
CA THR A 278 -12.88 8.18 18.39
C THR A 278 -11.61 7.89 17.61
N VAL A 279 -10.45 7.99 18.29
CA VAL A 279 -9.15 7.65 17.69
C VAL A 279 -8.55 6.46 18.43
N LEU A 280 -8.35 5.35 17.71
CA LEU A 280 -7.70 4.15 18.23
C LEU A 280 -6.23 4.12 17.75
N VAL A 281 -5.32 4.09 18.72
CA VAL A 281 -3.87 3.97 18.47
C VAL A 281 -3.31 2.78 19.26
N PRO A 282 -2.22 2.13 18.80
CA PRO A 282 -1.65 1.00 19.52
C PRO A 282 -0.97 1.44 20.81
N LEU A 283 -1.07 0.60 21.85
CA LEU A 283 -0.36 0.78 23.10
C LEU A 283 1.16 0.63 22.91
N VAL A 284 1.55 -0.40 22.15
CA VAL A 284 2.95 -0.66 21.75
C VAL A 284 3.11 -0.27 20.29
N SER A 285 4.05 0.63 19.99
CA SER A 285 4.33 1.09 18.64
C SER A 285 5.57 0.38 18.09
N ASP A 286 5.55 0.08 16.81
CA ASP A 286 6.69 -0.37 16.02
C ASP A 286 7.73 0.75 15.75
N HIS A 287 7.29 2.04 15.88
CA HIS A 287 8.14 3.23 15.68
C HIS A 287 7.97 4.26 16.80
N VAL A 288 8.93 4.30 17.74
CA VAL A 288 8.88 5.18 18.90
C VAL A 288 8.74 6.67 18.54
N LEU A 289 9.54 7.18 17.60
CA LEU A 289 9.51 8.59 17.19
C LEU A 289 8.15 9.01 16.63
N VAL A 290 7.50 8.13 15.90
CA VAL A 290 6.18 8.41 15.30
C VAL A 290 5.10 8.41 16.37
N LYS A 291 5.19 7.52 17.37
CA LYS A 291 4.31 7.51 18.52
C LYS A 291 4.40 8.83 19.29
N GLU A 292 5.61 9.28 19.63
CA GLU A 292 5.83 10.56 20.31
C GLU A 292 5.27 11.75 19.54
N ALA A 293 5.42 11.77 18.23
CA ALA A 293 4.87 12.81 17.37
C ALA A 293 3.34 12.84 17.32
N SER A 294 2.64 11.74 17.68
CA SER A 294 1.18 11.68 17.75
C SER A 294 0.59 12.35 18.98
N TYR A 295 1.31 12.38 20.11
CA TYR A 295 0.78 12.84 21.39
C TYR A 295 0.25 14.28 21.42
N PRO A 296 0.90 15.29 20.79
CA PRO A 296 0.36 16.65 20.78
C PRO A 296 -1.04 16.73 20.17
N TYR A 297 -1.27 15.98 19.08
CA TYR A 297 -2.58 15.93 18.42
C TYR A 297 -3.63 15.26 19.29
N LEU A 298 -3.31 14.08 19.85
CA LEU A 298 -4.22 13.33 20.73
C LEU A 298 -4.60 14.14 21.97
N ARG A 299 -3.62 14.77 22.64
CA ARG A 299 -3.87 15.63 23.83
C ARG A 299 -4.78 16.80 23.52
N THR A 300 -4.69 17.37 22.33
CA THR A 300 -5.55 18.48 21.92
C THR A 300 -6.98 18.00 21.68
N LEU A 301 -7.19 16.90 20.95
CA LEU A 301 -8.54 16.36 20.70
C LEU A 301 -9.26 15.91 21.97
N ILE A 302 -8.54 15.42 23.00
CA ILE A 302 -9.15 15.03 24.28
C ILE A 302 -9.65 16.25 25.07
N LYS A 303 -9.08 17.44 24.81
CA LYS A 303 -9.48 18.69 25.52
C LYS A 303 -10.64 19.40 24.83
N ASP A 304 -10.80 19.18 23.52
CA ASP A 304 -11.90 19.73 22.71
C ASP A 304 -13.20 18.96 22.94
#